data_c2cbf3baa1a73d0f8ee1dda37d50d50a
#
_entry.id   c2cbf3baa1a73d0f8ee1dda37d50d50a
#
_cell.length_a   1.000
_cell.length_b   1.000
_cell.length_c   1.000
_cell.angle_alpha   90.00
_cell.angle_beta   90.00
_cell.angle_gamma   90.00
#
_symmetry.space_group_name_H-M   'P 1'
#
loop_
_entity.id
_entity.type
_entity.pdbx_description
1 polymer ?
#
loop_
_entity_poly.entity_id
_entity_poly.type
_entity_poly.pdbx_seq_one_letter_code
_entity_poly.pdbx_strand_id
1 'polypeptide(L)'
;MSLSLHILTGAKGTAGHASKVLNPNMKGVEFMTAVISMIHPIERSLTALIIGGVLERYPRLKIVSAENDVAWIAFFLYRIDKYAARGVSTIKLPKKPSDYVKRQVYATFINDPVFMNVLEFYPADNIMWSSDYPHGQATFPPSQDYVNEHLSKVPEPDRRKIVRDTAAKLYNLN
;
A
#
# COMPACT_ATOMS: atom_id res chain seq x y z
N MET A 1 17.82 1.72 0.68
CA MET A 1 17.04 2.84 0.11
C MET A 1 15.60 2.36 -0.04
N SER A 2 14.65 3.15 0.42
CA SER A 2 13.21 2.94 0.19
C SER A 2 12.69 3.94 -0.84
N LEU A 3 11.72 3.53 -1.66
CA LEU A 3 10.99 4.35 -2.61
C LEU A 3 9.53 4.39 -2.15
N SER A 4 9.02 5.57 -1.82
CA SER A 4 7.61 5.76 -1.48
C SER A 4 6.80 6.07 -2.73
N LEU A 5 5.74 5.32 -2.92
CA LEU A 5 4.70 5.57 -3.91
C LEU A 5 3.45 6.02 -3.14
N HIS A 6 3.25 7.32 -3.13
CA HIS A 6 2.12 7.95 -2.46
C HIS A 6 0.85 7.82 -3.32
N ILE A 7 -0.32 7.89 -2.70
CA ILE A 7 -1.59 7.96 -3.43
C ILE A 7 -1.49 9.03 -4.54
N LEU A 8 -2.04 8.76 -5.71
CA LEU A 8 -1.95 9.61 -6.92
C LEU A 8 -0.58 9.65 -7.60
N THR A 9 0.45 8.92 -7.15
CA THR A 9 1.72 8.83 -7.88
C THR A 9 1.67 7.79 -9.00
N GLY A 10 2.44 8.03 -10.07
CA GLY A 10 2.71 7.04 -11.12
C GLY A 10 1.90 7.15 -12.40
N ALA A 11 1.01 8.11 -12.56
CA ALA A 11 0.37 8.38 -13.85
C ALA A 11 1.06 9.55 -14.58
N LYS A 12 1.32 9.41 -15.88
CA LYS A 12 1.78 10.53 -16.73
C LYS A 12 0.78 11.68 -16.59
N GLY A 13 1.22 12.82 -16.11
CA GLY A 13 0.35 13.98 -15.89
C GLY A 13 -0.38 13.96 -14.53
N THR A 14 0.14 13.26 -13.52
CA THR A 14 -0.49 13.19 -12.18
C THR A 14 -0.66 14.55 -11.51
N ALA A 15 0.24 15.49 -11.72
CA ALA A 15 -0.04 16.88 -11.29
C ALA A 15 -1.30 17.43 -11.97
N GLY A 16 -1.52 17.13 -13.25
CA GLY A 16 -2.74 17.47 -13.97
C GLY A 16 -3.92 16.52 -13.64
N HIS A 17 -3.65 15.27 -13.23
CA HIS A 17 -4.70 14.33 -12.84
C HIS A 17 -5.14 14.57 -11.39
N ALA A 18 -4.21 14.79 -10.49
CA ALA A 18 -4.53 15.21 -9.11
C ALA A 18 -5.31 16.53 -9.10
N SER A 19 -4.92 17.51 -9.93
CA SER A 19 -5.67 18.77 -10.06
C SER A 19 -7.03 18.57 -10.74
N LYS A 20 -7.17 17.56 -11.62
CA LYS A 20 -8.47 17.19 -12.18
C LYS A 20 -9.32 16.39 -11.20
N VAL A 21 -8.72 15.44 -10.47
CA VAL A 21 -9.40 14.64 -9.44
C VAL A 21 -9.80 15.50 -8.25
N LEU A 22 -8.99 16.46 -7.88
CA LEU A 22 -9.24 17.40 -6.79
C LEU A 22 -9.82 18.73 -7.28
N ASN A 23 -10.29 18.79 -8.53
CA ASN A 23 -10.98 19.98 -9.03
C ASN A 23 -12.23 20.25 -8.15
N PRO A 24 -12.28 21.38 -7.42
CA PRO A 24 -13.41 21.70 -6.55
C PRO A 24 -14.74 21.83 -7.28
N ASN A 25 -14.72 21.89 -8.60
CA ASN A 25 -15.91 21.91 -9.44
C ASN A 25 -16.40 20.52 -9.85
N MET A 26 -15.61 19.46 -9.63
CA MET A 26 -16.06 18.08 -9.81
C MET A 26 -17.04 17.73 -8.69
N LYS A 27 -18.23 17.30 -9.04
CA LYS A 27 -19.28 16.91 -8.12
C LYS A 27 -19.94 15.60 -8.56
N GLY A 28 -20.60 14.95 -7.61
CA GLY A 28 -21.39 13.77 -7.92
C GLY A 28 -20.56 12.57 -8.40
N VAL A 29 -21.01 11.93 -9.47
CA VAL A 29 -20.43 10.66 -9.98
C VAL A 29 -18.98 10.77 -10.36
N GLU A 30 -18.57 11.86 -11.01
CA GLU A 30 -17.18 12.06 -11.43
C GLU A 30 -16.23 12.13 -10.25
N PHE A 31 -16.58 12.90 -9.22
CA PHE A 31 -15.81 13.03 -8.00
C PHE A 31 -15.67 11.68 -7.29
N MET A 32 -16.77 11.00 -7.06
CA MET A 32 -16.78 9.69 -6.40
C MET A 32 -16.00 8.64 -7.19
N THR A 33 -16.15 8.61 -8.52
CA THR A 33 -15.38 7.70 -9.37
C THR A 33 -13.89 7.97 -9.25
N ALA A 34 -13.49 9.23 -9.26
CA ALA A 34 -12.10 9.62 -9.10
C ALA A 34 -11.53 9.18 -7.76
N VAL A 35 -12.22 9.48 -6.66
CA VAL A 35 -11.80 9.13 -5.29
C VAL A 35 -11.66 7.60 -5.15
N ILE A 36 -12.67 6.83 -5.54
CA ILE A 36 -12.65 5.37 -5.41
C ILE A 36 -11.54 4.74 -6.28
N SER A 37 -11.25 5.35 -7.43
CA SER A 37 -10.23 4.85 -8.37
C SER A 37 -8.80 5.24 -8.00
N MET A 38 -8.57 6.01 -6.95
CA MET A 38 -7.23 6.50 -6.54
C MET A 38 -6.24 5.37 -6.21
N ILE A 39 -6.75 4.19 -5.86
CA ILE A 39 -5.94 3.00 -5.59
C ILE A 39 -5.34 2.37 -6.85
N HIS A 40 -5.96 2.50 -8.02
CA HIS A 40 -5.52 1.79 -9.23
C HIS A 40 -4.12 2.18 -9.74
N PRO A 41 -3.65 3.42 -9.64
CA PRO A 41 -2.28 3.78 -9.99
C PRO A 41 -1.22 3.00 -9.23
N ILE A 42 -1.39 2.72 -7.93
CA ILE A 42 -0.41 1.94 -7.16
C ILE A 42 -0.38 0.48 -7.60
N GLU A 43 -1.53 -0.14 -7.84
CA GLU A 43 -1.61 -1.50 -8.37
C GLU A 43 -0.90 -1.63 -9.71
N ARG A 44 -1.08 -0.65 -10.62
CA ARG A 44 -0.40 -0.62 -11.92
C ARG A 44 1.11 -0.44 -11.77
N SER A 45 1.54 0.46 -10.89
CA SER A 45 2.95 0.72 -10.64
C SER A 45 3.66 -0.50 -10.06
N LEU A 46 3.05 -1.14 -9.04
CA LEU A 46 3.57 -2.37 -8.47
C LEU A 46 3.62 -3.51 -9.48
N THR A 47 2.56 -3.68 -10.28
CA THR A 47 2.54 -4.68 -11.34
C THR A 47 3.70 -4.47 -12.34
N ALA A 48 3.93 -3.23 -12.77
CA ALA A 48 5.03 -2.90 -13.68
C ALA A 48 6.40 -3.20 -13.07
N LEU A 49 6.62 -2.85 -11.79
CA LEU A 49 7.87 -3.11 -11.08
C LEU A 49 8.13 -4.60 -10.87
N ILE A 50 7.10 -5.36 -10.51
CA ILE A 50 7.20 -6.78 -10.24
C ILE A 50 7.36 -7.56 -11.55
N ILE A 51 6.40 -7.44 -12.45
CA ILE A 51 6.39 -8.20 -13.72
C ILE A 51 7.54 -7.75 -14.63
N GLY A 52 7.93 -6.46 -14.58
CA GLY A 52 9.13 -5.96 -15.26
C GLY A 52 10.46 -6.44 -14.65
N GLY A 53 10.42 -7.25 -13.58
CA GLY A 53 11.59 -7.87 -12.95
C GLY A 53 12.47 -6.90 -12.16
N VAL A 54 11.98 -5.69 -11.84
CA VAL A 54 12.75 -4.70 -11.07
C VAL A 54 13.05 -5.23 -9.67
N LEU A 55 12.06 -5.80 -8.99
CA LEU A 55 12.24 -6.31 -7.64
C LEU A 55 13.11 -7.58 -7.57
N GLU A 56 13.25 -8.31 -8.67
CA GLU A 56 14.22 -9.40 -8.76
C GLU A 56 15.63 -8.86 -8.94
N ARG A 57 15.83 -7.94 -9.88
CA ARG A 57 17.15 -7.35 -10.14
C ARG A 57 17.70 -6.54 -8.96
N TYR A 58 16.82 -5.93 -8.17
CA TYR A 58 17.20 -5.07 -7.04
C TYR A 58 16.61 -5.58 -5.71
N PRO A 59 17.10 -6.71 -5.16
CA PRO A 59 16.49 -7.34 -3.97
C PRO A 59 16.57 -6.49 -2.70
N ARG A 60 17.44 -5.48 -2.65
CA ARG A 60 17.54 -4.51 -1.53
C ARG A 60 16.64 -3.31 -1.67
N LEU A 61 16.00 -3.11 -2.83
CA LEU A 61 15.03 -2.04 -3.01
C LEU A 61 13.78 -2.32 -2.17
N LYS A 62 13.35 -1.33 -1.40
CA LYS A 62 12.09 -1.37 -0.64
C LYS A 62 11.12 -0.37 -1.25
N ILE A 63 9.90 -0.81 -1.45
CA ILE A 63 8.80 0.03 -1.93
C ILE A 63 7.83 0.26 -0.78
N VAL A 64 7.40 1.48 -0.60
CA VAL A 64 6.35 1.84 0.37
C VAL A 64 5.13 2.32 -0.40
N SER A 65 4.02 1.61 -0.26
CA SER A 65 2.69 2.07 -0.68
C SER A 65 2.15 2.98 0.40
N ALA A 66 2.30 4.28 0.21
CA ALA A 66 1.91 5.27 1.21
C ALA A 66 0.51 5.81 0.95
N GLU A 67 -0.32 5.85 1.99
CA GLU A 67 -1.69 6.40 1.96
C GLU A 67 -2.63 5.71 0.95
N ASN A 68 -2.42 4.43 0.71
CA ASN A 68 -3.28 3.63 -0.19
C ASN A 68 -4.09 2.57 0.57
N ASP A 69 -4.12 2.60 1.89
CA ASP A 69 -4.64 1.54 2.73
C ASP A 69 -4.04 0.15 2.40
N VAL A 70 -4.55 -0.92 2.99
CA VAL A 70 -3.93 -2.24 2.86
C VAL A 70 -4.92 -3.34 2.45
N ALA A 71 -6.23 -3.13 2.60
CA ALA A 71 -7.23 -4.18 2.35
C ALA A 71 -7.19 -4.75 0.93
N TRP A 72 -6.87 -3.93 -0.07
CA TRP A 72 -6.76 -4.33 -1.47
C TRP A 72 -5.62 -5.32 -1.74
N ILE A 73 -4.58 -5.36 -0.89
CA ILE A 73 -3.36 -6.14 -1.10
C ILE A 73 -3.68 -7.63 -1.19
N ALA A 74 -4.56 -8.16 -0.36
CA ALA A 74 -4.93 -9.58 -0.40
C ALA A 74 -5.44 -10.01 -1.78
N PHE A 75 -6.36 -9.22 -2.36
CA PHE A 75 -6.87 -9.48 -3.70
C PHE A 75 -5.81 -9.29 -4.78
N PHE A 76 -4.98 -8.26 -4.64
CA PHE A 76 -3.88 -8.00 -5.57
C PHE A 76 -2.88 -9.17 -5.61
N LEU A 77 -2.47 -9.72 -4.46
CA LEU A 77 -1.58 -10.89 -4.38
C LEU A 77 -2.15 -12.10 -5.13
N TYR A 78 -3.41 -12.42 -4.87
CA TYR A 78 -4.09 -13.49 -5.59
C TYR A 78 -4.13 -13.23 -7.10
N ARG A 79 -4.49 -12.02 -7.48
CA ARG A 79 -4.70 -11.64 -8.87
C ARG A 79 -3.39 -11.65 -9.67
N ILE A 80 -2.32 -11.09 -9.14
CA ILE A 80 -1.02 -11.02 -9.83
C ILE A 80 -0.43 -12.41 -10.05
N ASP A 81 -0.52 -13.32 -9.06
CA ASP A 81 -0.06 -14.68 -9.19
C ASP A 81 -0.89 -15.47 -10.22
N LYS A 82 -2.21 -15.33 -10.16
CA LYS A 82 -3.13 -16.00 -11.09
C LYS A 82 -2.84 -15.64 -12.55
N TYR A 83 -2.60 -14.36 -12.84
CA TYR A 83 -2.36 -13.94 -14.21
C TYR A 83 -0.93 -14.18 -14.68
N ALA A 84 0.05 -14.13 -13.79
CA ALA A 84 1.43 -14.53 -14.10
C ALA A 84 1.52 -16.02 -14.47
N ALA A 85 0.80 -16.87 -13.75
CA ALA A 85 0.75 -18.32 -14.05
C ALA A 85 0.15 -18.67 -15.42
N ARG A 86 -0.63 -17.76 -16.02
CA ARG A 86 -1.19 -17.97 -17.37
C ARG A 86 -0.20 -17.73 -18.51
N GLY A 87 1.04 -17.36 -18.22
CA GLY A 87 2.07 -17.15 -19.23
C GLY A 87 1.82 -15.94 -20.16
N VAL A 88 1.00 -14.99 -19.73
CA VAL A 88 0.68 -13.77 -20.51
C VAL A 88 1.91 -12.84 -20.61
N SER A 89 2.81 -12.93 -19.64
CA SER A 89 4.07 -12.16 -19.66
C SER A 89 5.18 -12.97 -20.35
N THR A 90 5.94 -12.31 -21.19
CA THR A 90 7.18 -12.85 -21.78
C THR A 90 8.33 -12.88 -20.75
N ILE A 91 8.20 -12.16 -19.66
CA ILE A 91 9.21 -12.11 -18.60
C ILE A 91 8.95 -13.25 -17.62
N LYS A 92 9.93 -14.14 -17.50
CA LYS A 92 9.90 -15.24 -16.54
C LYS A 92 10.55 -14.78 -15.24
N LEU A 93 9.77 -14.79 -14.16
CA LEU A 93 10.27 -14.54 -12.81
C LEU A 93 10.62 -15.87 -12.13
N PRO A 94 11.75 -15.95 -11.39
CA PRO A 94 12.15 -17.16 -10.67
C PRO A 94 11.26 -17.47 -9.45
N LYS A 95 10.48 -16.49 -8.97
CA LYS A 95 9.56 -16.59 -7.84
C LYS A 95 8.16 -16.16 -8.25
N LYS A 96 7.17 -16.50 -7.42
CA LYS A 96 5.80 -15.96 -7.59
C LYS A 96 5.82 -14.44 -7.43
N PRO A 97 5.02 -13.69 -8.19
CA PRO A 97 4.89 -12.24 -8.02
C PRO A 97 4.58 -11.81 -6.57
N SER A 98 3.71 -12.56 -5.88
CA SER A 98 3.38 -12.31 -4.47
C SER A 98 4.58 -12.42 -3.52
N ASP A 99 5.58 -13.26 -3.82
CA ASP A 99 6.79 -13.40 -3.00
C ASP A 99 7.63 -12.11 -3.01
N TYR A 100 7.66 -11.40 -4.15
CA TYR A 100 8.33 -10.10 -4.24
C TYR A 100 7.62 -9.04 -3.43
N VAL A 101 6.29 -9.05 -3.46
CA VAL A 101 5.48 -8.13 -2.64
C VAL A 101 5.79 -8.35 -1.16
N LYS A 102 5.67 -9.58 -0.68
CA LYS A 102 5.96 -9.94 0.72
C LYS A 102 7.39 -9.65 1.15
N ARG A 103 8.36 -9.68 0.24
CA ARG A 103 9.78 -9.42 0.52
C ARG A 103 10.15 -7.94 0.56
N GLN A 104 9.53 -7.11 -0.29
CA GLN A 104 10.05 -5.78 -0.61
C GLN A 104 9.04 -4.65 -0.57
N VAL A 105 7.75 -4.96 -0.56
CA VAL A 105 6.70 -3.93 -0.49
C VAL A 105 6.24 -3.76 0.95
N TYR A 106 6.10 -2.53 1.37
CA TYR A 106 5.52 -2.10 2.63
C TYR A 106 4.29 -1.24 2.33
N ALA A 107 3.32 -1.23 3.21
CA ALA A 107 2.11 -0.46 3.01
C ALA A 107 1.69 0.28 4.27
N THR A 108 1.16 1.47 4.12
CA THR A 108 0.57 2.24 5.23
C THR A 108 -0.94 2.28 5.10
N PHE A 109 -1.61 2.32 6.23
CA PHE A 109 -3.04 2.59 6.33
C PHE A 109 -3.32 3.64 7.41
N ILE A 110 -4.42 4.35 7.27
CA ILE A 110 -4.89 5.36 8.23
C ILE A 110 -6.08 4.79 8.97
N ASN A 111 -7.17 4.54 8.25
CA ASN A 111 -8.42 4.01 8.78
C ASN A 111 -8.97 2.95 7.80
N ASP A 112 -8.44 1.73 7.90
CA ASP A 112 -8.87 0.61 7.07
C ASP A 112 -9.54 -0.46 7.94
N PRO A 113 -10.87 -0.45 8.05
CA PRO A 113 -11.60 -1.34 8.96
C PRO A 113 -11.51 -2.83 8.58
N VAL A 114 -11.07 -3.12 7.35
CA VAL A 114 -10.91 -4.51 6.87
C VAL A 114 -9.46 -4.99 6.85
N PHE A 115 -8.50 -4.18 7.34
CA PHE A 115 -7.08 -4.53 7.35
C PHE A 115 -6.78 -5.86 8.06
N MET A 116 -7.57 -6.22 9.07
CA MET A 116 -7.41 -7.50 9.79
C MET A 116 -7.43 -8.71 8.88
N ASN A 117 -8.27 -8.68 7.83
CA ASN A 117 -8.39 -9.79 6.88
C ASN A 117 -7.16 -9.93 5.98
N VAL A 118 -6.34 -8.89 5.91
CA VAL A 118 -5.10 -8.89 5.11
C VAL A 118 -3.99 -9.66 5.81
N LEU A 119 -3.99 -9.74 7.14
CA LEU A 119 -2.93 -10.38 7.93
C LEU A 119 -2.76 -11.88 7.61
N GLU A 120 -3.80 -12.53 7.12
CA GLU A 120 -3.70 -13.91 6.60
C GLU A 120 -2.83 -14.03 5.34
N PHE A 121 -2.78 -12.99 4.53
CA PHE A 121 -2.17 -12.99 3.19
C PHE A 121 -0.88 -12.18 3.11
N TYR A 122 -0.77 -11.17 3.98
CA TYR A 122 0.31 -10.19 3.95
C TYR A 122 0.84 -9.95 5.37
N PRO A 123 2.16 -10.12 5.60
CA PRO A 123 2.71 -10.16 6.95
C PRO A 123 2.67 -8.79 7.63
N ALA A 124 2.43 -8.79 8.93
CA ALA A 124 2.47 -7.58 9.78
C ALA A 124 3.82 -6.84 9.70
N ASP A 125 4.91 -7.55 9.42
CA ASP A 125 6.25 -6.99 9.17
C ASP A 125 6.33 -6.04 7.97
N ASN A 126 5.30 -5.99 7.15
CA ASN A 126 5.20 -5.15 5.96
C ASN A 126 4.10 -4.08 6.07
N ILE A 127 3.39 -4.04 7.19
CA ILE A 127 2.29 -3.10 7.40
C ILE A 127 2.72 -2.04 8.42
N MET A 128 2.31 -0.80 8.17
CA MET A 128 2.55 0.33 9.07
C MET A 128 1.26 1.15 9.22
N TRP A 129 0.91 1.47 10.45
CA TRP A 129 -0.14 2.43 10.70
C TRP A 129 0.40 3.86 10.58
N SER A 130 -0.42 4.79 10.10
CA SER A 130 -0.09 6.20 9.92
C SER A 130 -1.25 7.08 10.40
N SER A 131 -0.93 8.22 11.04
CA SER A 131 -1.96 9.18 11.46
C SER A 131 -2.43 10.13 10.36
N ASP A 132 -1.63 10.27 9.31
CA ASP A 132 -1.86 11.22 8.20
C ASP A 132 -1.94 12.69 8.64
N TYR A 133 -1.34 13.03 9.77
CA TYR A 133 -1.30 14.41 10.25
C TYR A 133 -0.40 15.29 9.36
N PRO A 134 -0.83 16.51 8.99
CA PRO A 134 -2.02 17.27 9.41
C PRO A 134 -3.18 17.27 8.40
N HIS A 135 -3.34 16.21 7.62
CA HIS A 135 -4.40 16.08 6.63
C HIS A 135 -5.81 16.06 7.27
N GLY A 136 -6.84 16.45 6.51
CA GLY A 136 -8.20 16.58 7.03
C GLY A 136 -8.87 15.26 7.48
N GLN A 137 -8.33 14.10 7.08
CA GLN A 137 -8.79 12.78 7.51
C GLN A 137 -7.87 12.14 8.55
N ALA A 138 -6.91 12.91 9.09
CA ALA A 138 -5.98 12.44 10.09
C ALA A 138 -6.69 11.90 11.35
N THR A 139 -6.10 10.88 11.95
CA THR A 139 -6.56 10.36 13.24
C THR A 139 -6.08 11.19 14.44
N PHE A 140 -5.27 12.21 14.22
CA PHE A 140 -4.82 13.13 15.26
C PHE A 140 -5.94 14.14 15.63
N PRO A 141 -6.12 14.53 16.91
CA PRO A 141 -5.30 14.19 18.07
C PRO A 141 -5.59 12.85 18.74
N PRO A 142 -6.77 12.16 18.55
CA PRO A 142 -7.09 10.91 19.27
C PRO A 142 -6.42 9.68 18.64
N SER A 143 -5.22 9.81 18.06
CA SER A 143 -4.52 8.71 17.39
C SER A 143 -4.29 7.49 18.29
N GLN A 144 -4.02 7.72 19.59
CA GLN A 144 -3.81 6.62 20.54
C GLN A 144 -5.11 5.86 20.81
N ASP A 145 -6.23 6.57 20.88
CA ASP A 145 -7.55 5.95 21.09
C ASP A 145 -7.93 5.11 19.87
N TYR A 146 -7.66 5.66 18.66
CA TYR A 146 -7.83 4.92 17.41
C TYR A 146 -7.03 3.61 17.40
N VAL A 147 -5.74 3.66 17.72
CA VAL A 147 -4.88 2.47 17.78
C VAL A 147 -5.41 1.46 18.81
N ASN A 148 -5.83 1.92 19.99
CA ASN A 148 -6.34 1.05 21.04
C ASN A 148 -7.66 0.37 20.67
N GLU A 149 -8.54 1.06 19.95
CA GLU A 149 -9.82 0.54 19.50
C GLU A 149 -9.64 -0.43 18.33
N HIS A 150 -9.06 0.06 17.24
CA HIS A 150 -9.06 -0.66 15.96
C HIS A 150 -8.03 -1.78 15.89
N LEU A 151 -6.90 -1.66 16.62
CA LEU A 151 -5.89 -2.72 16.67
C LEU A 151 -6.00 -3.61 17.93
N SER A 152 -7.07 -3.48 18.71
CA SER A 152 -7.26 -4.26 19.95
C SER A 152 -7.27 -5.78 19.74
N LYS A 153 -7.76 -6.23 18.58
CA LYS A 153 -7.84 -7.66 18.21
C LYS A 153 -6.59 -8.20 17.55
N VAL A 154 -5.62 -7.34 17.23
CA VAL A 154 -4.33 -7.77 16.66
C VAL A 154 -3.47 -8.32 17.79
N PRO A 155 -2.86 -9.52 17.66
CA PRO A 155 -1.91 -10.04 18.62
C PRO A 155 -0.80 -9.02 18.92
N GLU A 156 -0.43 -8.87 20.19
CA GLU A 156 0.50 -7.81 20.63
C GLU A 156 1.82 -7.76 19.84
N PRO A 157 2.46 -8.89 19.49
CA PRO A 157 3.69 -8.84 18.68
C PRO A 157 3.47 -8.20 17.30
N ASP A 158 2.36 -8.47 16.65
CA ASP A 158 2.04 -7.93 15.33
C ASP A 158 1.54 -6.47 15.42
N ARG A 159 0.75 -6.16 16.44
CA ARG A 159 0.34 -4.78 16.73
C ARG A 159 1.55 -3.87 16.92
N ARG A 160 2.54 -4.31 17.70
CA ARG A 160 3.78 -3.56 17.91
C ARG A 160 4.56 -3.32 16.62
N LYS A 161 4.64 -4.34 15.74
CA LYS A 161 5.22 -4.17 14.40
C LYS A 161 4.49 -3.08 13.62
N ILE A 162 3.17 -3.18 13.53
CA ILE A 162 2.31 -2.28 12.73
C ILE A 162 2.45 -0.83 13.19
N VAL A 163 2.46 -0.58 14.50
CA VAL A 163 2.48 0.81 15.01
C VAL A 163 3.87 1.40 15.18
N ARG A 164 4.94 0.58 15.15
CA ARG A 164 6.28 1.05 15.47
C ARG A 164 7.42 0.31 14.75
N ASP A 165 7.57 -1.00 15.00
CA ASP A 165 8.83 -1.69 14.75
C ASP A 165 9.13 -1.80 13.24
N THR A 166 8.11 -1.96 12.41
CA THR A 166 8.26 -2.00 10.95
C THR A 166 8.81 -0.67 10.42
N ALA A 167 8.26 0.45 10.85
CA ALA A 167 8.75 1.77 10.45
C ALA A 167 10.17 2.02 10.98
N ALA A 168 10.42 1.72 12.27
CA ALA A 168 11.73 1.87 12.87
C ALA A 168 12.81 1.09 12.11
N LYS A 169 12.55 -0.16 11.77
CA LYS A 169 13.44 -1.02 11.00
C LYS A 169 13.63 -0.53 9.56
N LEU A 170 12.55 -0.15 8.89
CA LEU A 170 12.60 0.26 7.49
C LEU A 170 13.39 1.56 7.28
N TYR A 171 13.25 2.50 8.21
CA TYR A 171 13.86 3.83 8.14
C TYR A 171 15.10 3.99 9.03
N ASN A 172 15.56 2.91 9.69
CA ASN A 172 16.70 2.92 10.63
C ASN A 172 16.52 3.96 11.75
N LEU A 173 15.34 4.01 12.34
CA LEU A 173 15.03 4.86 13.49
C LEU A 173 15.47 4.13 14.77
N ASN A 174 16.24 4.82 15.61
CA ASN A 174 16.71 4.30 16.91
C ASN A 174 15.70 4.59 18.02
#